data_8d4f8b1b22a3a72bc0752f0f5ac0c15e
#
_entry.id   8d4f8b1b22a3a72bc0752f0f5ac0c15e
#
_cell.length_a   1.000
_cell.length_b   1.000
_cell.length_c   1.000
_cell.angle_alpha   90.00
_cell.angle_beta   90.00
_cell.angle_gamma   90.00
#
_symmetry.space_group_name_H-M   'P 1'
#
loop_
_entity.id
_entity.type
_entity.pdbx_description
1 polymer ?
#
loop_
_entity_poly.entity_id
_entity_poly.type
_entity_poly.pdbx_seq_one_letter_code
_entity_poly.pdbx_strand_id
1 'polypeptide(L)'
;MNTLVATAVLVVSLAGGIAQEKPATQEKPQSHDMASCPVHEQHKAAQDAHQQGVIERGDHVMGFSHDKATHHFLLYQDGGAIDVQANKLEDAATRDAIRSHFSHIVKMFAEGDFSAPMLIHSQNPPGTETMKQLREQIQYKLENTASGARIRITTKNAEALQAVHTFLRFQIKDHQTGDSTELPTAP
;
A
#
# COMPACT_ATOMS: atom_id res chain seq x y z
N MET A 1 -71.26 15.16 28.81
CA MET A 1 -71.50 14.97 30.26
C MET A 1 -70.18 15.19 30.96
N ASN A 2 -70.25 16.23 31.80
CA ASN A 2 -69.18 16.82 32.63
C ASN A 2 -68.49 15.82 33.56
N THR A 3 -67.21 15.98 33.85
CA THR A 3 -66.82 16.20 35.24
C THR A 3 -65.40 16.82 35.30
N LEU A 4 -65.32 18.06 35.69
CA LEU A 4 -64.13 18.72 36.23
C LEU A 4 -63.77 18.15 37.61
N VAL A 5 -62.52 17.88 37.85
CA VAL A 5 -61.98 17.76 39.21
C VAL A 5 -60.80 18.69 39.34
N ALA A 6 -61.02 19.72 40.13
CA ALA A 6 -59.97 20.64 40.58
C ALA A 6 -59.26 20.04 41.79
N THR A 7 -57.95 20.07 41.78
CA THR A 7 -57.17 19.73 42.98
C THR A 7 -56.10 20.82 43.24
N ALA A 8 -56.13 21.27 44.45
CA ALA A 8 -55.47 22.46 45.00
C ALA A 8 -53.91 22.40 44.94
N VAL A 9 -53.37 23.61 44.71
CA VAL A 9 -51.93 23.91 44.82
C VAL A 9 -51.57 24.13 46.27
N LEU A 10 -50.59 23.35 46.76
CA LEU A 10 -49.94 23.60 48.01
C LEU A 10 -48.54 24.18 47.73
N VAL A 11 -48.37 25.48 47.97
CA VAL A 11 -47.08 26.16 47.87
C VAL A 11 -46.31 25.97 49.18
N VAL A 12 -45.22 25.22 49.17
CA VAL A 12 -44.25 25.16 50.27
C VAL A 12 -43.00 25.91 49.81
N SER A 13 -42.80 27.09 50.40
CA SER A 13 -41.56 27.87 50.26
C SER A 13 -40.51 27.29 51.23
N LEU A 14 -39.47 26.66 50.68
CA LEU A 14 -38.23 26.40 51.41
C LEU A 14 -37.14 27.36 50.89
N ALA A 15 -36.72 28.27 51.72
CA ALA A 15 -35.49 29.04 51.56
C ALA A 15 -34.30 28.09 51.86
N GLY A 16 -33.50 27.77 50.84
CA GLY A 16 -32.28 26.98 50.98
C GLY A 16 -31.14 27.68 50.25
N GLY A 17 -30.07 28.00 50.98
CA GLY A 17 -28.95 28.82 50.61
C GLY A 17 -28.25 28.40 49.33
N ILE A 18 -27.86 29.40 48.58
CA ILE A 18 -27.02 29.31 47.37
C ILE A 18 -25.58 29.01 47.83
N ALA A 19 -25.18 27.75 47.73
CA ALA A 19 -23.76 27.38 47.74
C ALA A 19 -23.18 27.79 46.37
N GLN A 20 -22.28 28.74 46.38
CA GLN A 20 -21.58 29.23 45.22
C GLN A 20 -20.57 28.17 44.77
N GLU A 21 -20.92 27.40 43.75
CA GLU A 21 -20.04 26.41 43.13
C GLU A 21 -18.90 27.17 42.41
N LYS A 22 -17.68 26.94 42.84
CA LYS A 22 -16.45 27.44 42.25
C LYS A 22 -16.35 26.87 40.81
N PRO A 23 -16.07 27.69 39.76
CA PRO A 23 -15.95 27.17 38.42
C PRO A 23 -14.81 26.16 38.33
N ALA A 24 -15.14 24.96 37.90
CA ALA A 24 -14.16 23.92 37.56
C ALA A 24 -13.23 24.48 36.47
N THR A 25 -11.97 24.57 36.79
CA THR A 25 -10.92 24.90 35.82
C THR A 25 -10.94 23.79 34.77
N GLN A 26 -11.40 24.09 33.56
CA GLN A 26 -11.24 23.21 32.42
C GLN A 26 -9.75 23.07 32.13
N GLU A 27 -9.18 21.95 32.52
CA GLU A 27 -7.86 21.55 32.08
C GLU A 27 -7.91 21.39 30.54
N LYS A 28 -7.13 22.26 29.89
CA LYS A 28 -6.92 22.22 28.44
C LYS A 28 -6.40 20.81 28.09
N PRO A 29 -6.94 20.09 27.10
CA PRO A 29 -6.43 18.79 26.74
C PRO A 29 -4.94 18.95 26.39
N GLN A 30 -4.09 18.26 27.13
CA GLN A 30 -2.67 18.16 26.81
C GLN A 30 -2.59 17.48 25.45
N SER A 31 -2.05 18.17 24.47
CA SER A 31 -1.67 17.56 23.20
C SER A 31 -0.58 16.53 23.50
N HIS A 32 -0.97 15.26 23.58
CA HIS A 32 0.00 14.18 23.61
C HIS A 32 0.75 14.25 22.29
N ASP A 33 2.04 14.55 22.36
CA ASP A 33 2.93 14.46 21.20
C ASP A 33 3.01 12.99 20.77
N MET A 34 2.26 12.64 19.72
CA MET A 34 2.18 11.28 19.20
C MET A 34 3.55 10.78 18.73
N ALA A 35 4.50 11.69 18.44
CA ALA A 35 5.84 11.34 17.99
C ALA A 35 6.71 10.69 19.10
N SER A 36 6.38 10.90 20.37
CA SER A 36 7.11 10.35 21.53
C SER A 36 6.42 9.14 22.19
N CYS A 37 5.38 8.58 21.56
CA CYS A 37 4.69 7.41 22.09
C CYS A 37 5.53 6.13 21.85
N PRO A 38 5.85 5.33 22.89
CA PRO A 38 6.65 4.11 22.73
C PRO A 38 6.07 3.11 21.71
N VAL A 39 4.76 3.06 21.59
CA VAL A 39 4.06 2.24 20.60
C VAL A 39 4.34 2.73 19.18
N HIS A 40 4.37 4.04 18.96
CA HIS A 40 4.67 4.66 17.67
C HIS A 40 6.13 4.35 17.24
N GLU A 41 7.08 4.48 18.17
CA GLU A 41 8.48 4.14 17.92
C GLU A 41 8.69 2.66 17.60
N GLN A 42 7.98 1.75 18.29
CA GLN A 42 8.01 0.32 17.99
C GLN A 42 7.44 0.00 16.60
N HIS A 43 6.33 0.61 16.21
CA HIS A 43 5.75 0.45 14.88
C HIS A 43 6.68 0.96 13.79
N LYS A 44 7.30 2.12 14.01
CA LYS A 44 8.28 2.67 13.06
C LYS A 44 9.50 1.76 12.91
N ALA A 45 10.07 1.30 14.01
CA ALA A 45 11.22 0.39 13.98
C ALA A 45 10.89 -0.94 13.26
N ALA A 46 9.69 -1.46 13.44
CA ALA A 46 9.24 -2.66 12.72
C ALA A 46 9.07 -2.42 11.21
N GLN A 47 8.55 -1.25 10.82
CA GLN A 47 8.44 -0.85 9.41
C GLN A 47 9.82 -0.66 8.77
N ASP A 48 10.75 0.01 9.47
CA ASP A 48 12.11 0.22 8.98
C ASP A 48 12.86 -1.11 8.81
N ALA A 49 12.71 -2.05 9.75
CA ALA A 49 13.28 -3.39 9.66
C ALA A 49 12.68 -4.22 8.51
N HIS A 50 11.36 -4.12 8.28
CA HIS A 50 10.70 -4.76 7.14
C HIS A 50 11.26 -4.22 5.83
N GLN A 51 11.35 -2.88 5.70
CA GLN A 51 11.84 -2.21 4.51
C GLN A 51 13.28 -2.59 4.19
N GLN A 52 14.15 -2.60 5.20
CA GLN A 52 15.53 -3.06 5.06
C GLN A 52 15.58 -4.50 4.54
N GLY A 53 14.75 -5.38 5.07
CA GLY A 53 14.66 -6.75 4.61
C GLY A 53 14.17 -6.88 3.16
N VAL A 54 13.23 -6.06 2.70
CA VAL A 54 12.78 -6.01 1.29
C VAL A 54 13.94 -5.61 0.38
N ILE A 55 14.72 -4.60 0.76
CA ILE A 55 15.89 -4.13 0.02
C ILE A 55 16.93 -5.24 -0.11
N GLU A 56 17.39 -5.83 1.01
CA GLU A 56 18.44 -6.84 1.02
C GLU A 56 18.06 -8.10 0.21
N ARG A 57 16.83 -8.60 0.41
CA ARG A 57 16.34 -9.75 -0.35
C ARG A 57 16.13 -9.39 -1.83
N GLY A 58 15.67 -8.17 -2.09
CA GLY A 58 15.48 -7.64 -3.44
C GLY A 58 16.80 -7.64 -4.22
N ASP A 59 17.84 -7.04 -3.68
CA ASP A 59 19.16 -7.00 -4.32
C ASP A 59 19.69 -8.41 -4.63
N HIS A 60 19.48 -9.35 -3.71
CA HIS A 60 19.89 -10.73 -3.89
C HIS A 60 19.08 -11.46 -4.99
N VAL A 61 17.77 -11.34 -4.97
CA VAL A 61 16.86 -12.03 -5.91
C VAL A 61 16.94 -11.42 -7.32
N MET A 62 17.05 -10.09 -7.41
CA MET A 62 17.11 -9.37 -8.68
C MET A 62 18.48 -9.44 -9.35
N GLY A 63 19.56 -9.60 -8.57
CA GLY A 63 20.93 -9.64 -9.08
C GLY A 63 21.51 -8.27 -9.47
N PHE A 64 20.90 -7.19 -9.01
CA PHE A 64 21.40 -5.81 -9.13
C PHE A 64 20.98 -4.99 -7.90
N SER A 65 21.76 -3.94 -7.59
CA SER A 65 21.51 -3.12 -6.41
C SER A 65 20.37 -2.12 -6.64
N HIS A 66 19.50 -1.98 -5.63
CA HIS A 66 18.44 -0.97 -5.59
C HIS A 66 18.99 0.46 -5.69
N ASP A 67 20.21 0.74 -5.20
CA ASP A 67 20.86 2.04 -5.31
C ASP A 67 21.17 2.45 -6.77
N LYS A 68 21.23 1.46 -7.67
CA LYS A 68 21.57 1.65 -9.08
C LYS A 68 20.37 1.63 -10.02
N ALA A 69 19.20 1.31 -9.51
CA ALA A 69 17.99 1.15 -10.31
C ALA A 69 16.77 1.79 -9.64
N THR A 70 15.89 2.34 -10.45
CA THR A 70 14.59 2.86 -10.00
C THR A 70 13.49 1.95 -10.48
N HIS A 71 12.57 1.60 -9.57
CA HIS A 71 11.39 0.78 -9.83
C HIS A 71 10.14 1.66 -9.92
N HIS A 72 9.29 1.35 -10.90
CA HIS A 72 7.95 1.91 -11.01
C HIS A 72 6.92 0.78 -11.21
N PHE A 73 5.79 0.89 -10.54
CA PHE A 73 4.65 0.01 -10.70
C PHE A 73 3.46 0.85 -11.16
N LEU A 74 3.02 0.60 -12.36
CA LEU A 74 2.05 1.45 -13.05
C LEU A 74 0.73 0.72 -13.25
N LEU A 75 -0.38 1.37 -12.90
CA LEU A 75 -1.71 0.85 -13.15
C LEU A 75 -2.26 1.40 -14.47
N TYR A 76 -2.88 0.52 -15.27
CA TYR A 76 -3.58 0.87 -16.51
C TYR A 76 -4.97 0.26 -16.53
N GLN A 77 -5.88 0.79 -17.35
CA GLN A 77 -7.27 0.32 -17.44
C GLN A 77 -7.38 -1.17 -17.85
N ASP A 78 -6.39 -1.71 -18.56
CA ASP A 78 -6.33 -3.08 -19.06
C ASP A 78 -5.29 -3.96 -18.35
N GLY A 79 -4.74 -3.50 -17.22
CA GLY A 79 -3.70 -4.19 -16.45
C GLY A 79 -2.72 -3.25 -15.78
N GLY A 80 -1.44 -3.32 -16.16
CA GLY A 80 -0.41 -2.43 -15.62
C GLY A 80 0.97 -2.72 -16.16
N ALA A 81 1.99 -2.19 -15.48
CA ALA A 81 3.38 -2.47 -15.83
C ALA A 81 4.29 -2.47 -14.59
N ILE A 82 5.37 -3.24 -14.68
CA ILE A 82 6.54 -3.14 -13.83
C ILE A 82 7.65 -2.57 -14.71
N ASP A 83 8.19 -1.41 -14.35
CA ASP A 83 9.25 -0.71 -15.10
C ASP A 83 10.45 -0.54 -14.20
N VAL A 84 11.62 -1.01 -14.63
CA VAL A 84 12.87 -0.83 -13.89
C VAL A 84 13.93 -0.28 -14.81
N GLN A 85 14.61 0.75 -14.35
CA GLN A 85 15.61 1.46 -15.12
C GLN A 85 16.86 1.69 -14.29
N ALA A 86 18.03 1.53 -14.91
CA ALA A 86 19.29 1.96 -14.31
C ALA A 86 19.28 3.49 -14.14
N ASN A 87 19.70 3.97 -12.96
CA ASN A 87 19.73 5.39 -12.62
C ASN A 87 20.67 6.22 -13.51
N LYS A 88 21.66 5.55 -14.11
CA LYS A 88 22.58 6.14 -15.07
C LYS A 88 22.44 5.45 -16.41
N LEU A 89 22.20 6.22 -17.47
CA LEU A 89 21.99 5.70 -18.82
C LEU A 89 23.20 4.90 -19.34
N GLU A 90 24.40 5.31 -18.94
CA GLU A 90 25.67 4.67 -19.27
C GLU A 90 25.98 3.41 -18.46
N ASP A 91 25.23 3.09 -17.40
CA ASP A 91 25.43 1.87 -16.61
C ASP A 91 24.87 0.65 -17.35
N ALA A 92 25.64 0.20 -18.35
CA ALA A 92 25.29 -0.95 -19.17
C ALA A 92 25.17 -2.24 -18.33
N ALA A 93 25.98 -2.39 -17.29
CA ALA A 93 25.96 -3.58 -16.44
C ALA A 93 24.65 -3.72 -15.69
N THR A 94 24.18 -2.66 -15.02
CA THR A 94 22.88 -2.63 -14.33
C THR A 94 21.73 -2.79 -15.31
N ARG A 95 21.76 -2.09 -16.47
CA ARG A 95 20.75 -2.24 -17.53
C ARG A 95 20.62 -3.69 -18.00
N ASP A 96 21.74 -4.37 -18.26
CA ASP A 96 21.74 -5.72 -18.80
C ASP A 96 21.31 -6.74 -17.73
N ALA A 97 21.65 -6.52 -16.45
CA ALA A 97 21.15 -7.29 -15.33
C ALA A 97 19.62 -7.18 -15.19
N ILE A 98 19.06 -5.96 -15.28
CA ILE A 98 17.60 -5.72 -15.28
C ILE A 98 16.93 -6.51 -16.40
N ARG A 99 17.44 -6.43 -17.63
CA ARG A 99 16.88 -7.14 -18.79
C ARG A 99 16.91 -8.65 -18.63
N SER A 100 18.03 -9.17 -18.12
CA SER A 100 18.19 -10.60 -17.82
C SER A 100 17.17 -11.05 -16.77
N HIS A 101 17.06 -10.35 -15.66
CA HIS A 101 16.12 -10.63 -14.59
C HIS A 101 14.68 -10.62 -15.11
N PHE A 102 14.28 -9.57 -15.83
CA PHE A 102 12.91 -9.44 -16.35
C PHE A 102 12.56 -10.52 -17.39
N SER A 103 13.54 -11.02 -18.14
CA SER A 103 13.32 -12.14 -19.06
C SER A 103 12.95 -13.44 -18.32
N HIS A 104 13.46 -13.64 -17.10
CA HIS A 104 13.08 -14.75 -16.23
C HIS A 104 11.72 -14.51 -15.57
N ILE A 105 11.49 -13.32 -15.04
CA ILE A 105 10.23 -12.95 -14.36
C ILE A 105 9.02 -13.12 -15.30
N VAL A 106 9.12 -12.69 -16.56
CA VAL A 106 8.03 -12.86 -17.53
C VAL A 106 7.64 -14.32 -17.69
N LYS A 107 8.61 -15.23 -17.75
CA LYS A 107 8.36 -16.68 -17.87
C LYS A 107 7.73 -17.22 -16.59
N MET A 108 8.30 -16.90 -15.41
CA MET A 108 7.78 -17.34 -14.13
C MET A 108 6.32 -16.89 -13.95
N PHE A 109 6.02 -15.62 -14.20
CA PHE A 109 4.66 -15.09 -14.07
C PHE A 109 3.67 -15.72 -15.07
N ALA A 110 4.10 -15.98 -16.30
CA ALA A 110 3.29 -16.68 -17.28
C ALA A 110 2.98 -18.14 -16.86
N GLU A 111 3.87 -18.78 -16.13
CA GLU A 111 3.68 -20.12 -15.53
C GLU A 111 2.90 -20.06 -14.21
N GLY A 112 2.60 -18.87 -13.68
CA GLY A 112 1.94 -18.66 -12.40
C GLY A 112 2.88 -18.82 -11.20
N ASP A 113 4.18 -18.71 -11.42
CA ASP A 113 5.20 -18.73 -10.37
C ASP A 113 5.50 -17.30 -9.89
N PHE A 114 5.09 -17.01 -8.66
CA PHE A 114 5.32 -15.74 -7.96
C PHE A 114 6.31 -15.90 -6.80
N SER A 115 7.18 -16.91 -6.84
CA SER A 115 8.16 -17.16 -5.78
C SER A 115 9.17 -16.01 -5.61
N ALA A 116 9.56 -15.34 -6.70
CA ALA A 116 10.47 -14.20 -6.63
C ALA A 116 9.90 -13.04 -5.78
N PRO A 117 8.72 -12.47 -6.07
CA PRO A 117 8.12 -11.47 -5.20
C PRO A 117 7.80 -12.00 -3.79
N MET A 118 7.40 -13.26 -3.63
CA MET A 118 7.21 -13.86 -2.32
C MET A 118 8.50 -13.85 -1.47
N LEU A 119 9.63 -14.18 -2.06
CA LEU A 119 10.94 -14.16 -1.38
C LEU A 119 11.35 -12.74 -0.99
N ILE A 120 11.18 -11.77 -1.89
CA ILE A 120 11.52 -10.36 -1.64
C ILE A 120 10.71 -9.82 -0.46
N HIS A 121 9.40 -10.05 -0.45
CA HIS A 121 8.49 -9.50 0.55
C HIS A 121 8.32 -10.37 1.81
N SER A 122 8.89 -11.59 1.84
CA SER A 122 8.69 -12.59 2.91
C SER A 122 7.22 -12.91 3.18
N GLN A 123 6.38 -12.75 2.18
CA GLN A 123 4.95 -13.06 2.20
C GLN A 123 4.43 -13.23 0.78
N ASN A 124 3.27 -13.88 0.63
CA ASN A 124 2.59 -13.91 -0.65
C ASN A 124 1.97 -12.53 -0.93
N PRO A 125 2.42 -11.82 -1.97
CA PRO A 125 1.80 -10.54 -2.32
C PRO A 125 0.32 -10.73 -2.67
N PRO A 126 -0.56 -9.85 -2.20
CA PRO A 126 -1.99 -9.91 -2.52
C PRO A 126 -2.23 -9.92 -4.04
N GLY A 127 -3.19 -10.73 -4.49
CA GLY A 127 -3.53 -10.91 -5.90
C GLY A 127 -2.80 -12.04 -6.60
N THR A 128 -1.62 -12.48 -6.13
CA THR A 128 -0.80 -13.50 -6.81
C THR A 128 -1.50 -14.85 -6.94
N GLU A 129 -2.28 -15.27 -5.95
CA GLU A 129 -3.02 -16.54 -6.02
C GLU A 129 -4.07 -16.52 -7.15
N THR A 130 -4.84 -15.45 -7.28
CA THR A 130 -5.79 -15.28 -8.39
C THR A 130 -5.08 -15.16 -9.73
N MET A 131 -3.96 -14.41 -9.79
CA MET A 131 -3.15 -14.33 -11.02
C MET A 131 -2.61 -15.70 -11.43
N LYS A 132 -2.20 -16.55 -10.49
CA LYS A 132 -1.79 -17.93 -10.75
C LYS A 132 -2.92 -18.78 -11.29
N GLN A 133 -4.11 -18.71 -10.70
CA GLN A 133 -5.29 -19.46 -11.12
C GLN A 133 -5.76 -19.06 -12.53
N LEU A 134 -5.65 -17.77 -12.85
CA LEU A 134 -6.08 -17.18 -14.11
C LEU A 134 -4.92 -16.89 -15.09
N ARG A 135 -3.75 -17.52 -14.90
CA ARG A 135 -2.51 -17.21 -15.64
C ARG A 135 -2.68 -17.22 -17.17
N GLU A 136 -3.49 -18.13 -17.70
CA GLU A 136 -3.74 -18.25 -19.15
C GLU A 136 -4.57 -17.09 -19.73
N GLN A 137 -5.17 -16.27 -18.85
CA GLN A 137 -5.96 -15.10 -19.22
C GLN A 137 -5.18 -13.79 -19.01
N ILE A 138 -3.94 -13.88 -18.54
CA ILE A 138 -3.05 -12.74 -18.32
C ILE A 138 -1.88 -12.83 -19.31
N GLN A 139 -1.59 -11.73 -19.97
CA GLN A 139 -0.45 -11.64 -20.88
C GLN A 139 0.66 -10.79 -20.24
N TYR A 140 1.88 -11.29 -20.34
CA TYR A 140 3.09 -10.61 -19.89
C TYR A 140 3.99 -10.37 -21.10
N LYS A 141 4.33 -9.13 -21.37
CA LYS A 141 5.21 -8.75 -22.48
C LYS A 141 6.43 -8.04 -21.97
N LEU A 142 7.63 -8.55 -22.30
CA LEU A 142 8.89 -7.89 -22.04
C LEU A 142 9.12 -6.79 -23.09
N GLU A 143 9.46 -5.59 -22.62
CA GLU A 143 9.82 -4.44 -23.45
C GLU A 143 11.14 -3.89 -22.93
N ASN A 144 12.18 -3.93 -23.77
CA ASN A 144 13.45 -3.28 -23.43
C ASN A 144 13.33 -1.77 -23.60
N THR A 145 13.79 -1.03 -22.59
CA THR A 145 13.89 0.44 -22.61
C THR A 145 15.34 0.87 -22.81
N ALA A 146 15.59 2.16 -22.95
CA ALA A 146 16.95 2.70 -23.13
C ALA A 146 17.87 2.31 -21.96
N SER A 147 17.38 2.37 -20.70
CA SER A 147 18.17 2.15 -19.48
C SER A 147 17.77 0.90 -18.69
N GLY A 148 16.83 0.07 -19.18
CA GLY A 148 16.38 -1.10 -18.45
C GLY A 148 15.37 -1.94 -19.22
N ALA A 149 14.27 -2.30 -18.57
CA ALA A 149 13.18 -3.06 -19.15
C ALA A 149 11.84 -2.78 -18.44
N ARG A 150 10.76 -3.13 -19.14
CA ARG A 150 9.38 -3.07 -18.66
C ARG A 150 8.72 -4.42 -18.89
N ILE A 151 7.93 -4.86 -17.92
CA ILE A 151 6.97 -5.95 -18.09
C ILE A 151 5.59 -5.32 -18.20
N ARG A 152 4.99 -5.35 -19.38
CA ARG A 152 3.61 -4.94 -19.61
C ARG A 152 2.69 -6.12 -19.28
N ILE A 153 1.69 -5.90 -18.42
CA ILE A 153 0.72 -6.90 -17.95
C ILE A 153 -0.64 -6.50 -18.50
N THR A 154 -1.30 -7.40 -19.23
CA THR A 154 -2.64 -7.13 -19.79
C THR A 154 -3.57 -8.30 -19.60
N THR A 155 -4.86 -8.02 -19.44
CA THR A 155 -5.92 -9.02 -19.40
C THR A 155 -7.27 -8.42 -19.81
N LYS A 156 -8.16 -9.27 -20.34
CA LYS A 156 -9.57 -8.94 -20.59
C LYS A 156 -10.50 -9.53 -19.53
N ASN A 157 -9.99 -10.36 -18.63
CA ASN A 157 -10.74 -10.95 -17.54
C ASN A 157 -10.81 -9.98 -16.38
N ALA A 158 -12.01 -9.63 -15.92
CA ALA A 158 -12.22 -8.63 -14.88
C ALA A 158 -11.65 -9.04 -13.51
N GLU A 159 -11.70 -10.32 -13.16
CA GLU A 159 -11.15 -10.84 -11.91
C GLU A 159 -9.61 -10.84 -11.94
N ALA A 160 -9.02 -11.26 -13.05
CA ALA A 160 -7.58 -11.18 -13.27
C ALA A 160 -7.09 -9.71 -13.25
N LEU A 161 -7.86 -8.78 -13.82
CA LEU A 161 -7.54 -7.35 -13.80
C LEU A 161 -7.50 -6.80 -12.38
N GLN A 162 -8.50 -7.15 -11.56
CA GLN A 162 -8.53 -6.76 -10.16
C GLN A 162 -7.34 -7.35 -9.39
N ALA A 163 -6.98 -8.61 -9.66
CA ALA A 163 -5.82 -9.26 -9.04
C ALA A 163 -4.50 -8.57 -9.42
N VAL A 164 -4.30 -8.24 -10.70
CA VAL A 164 -3.13 -7.48 -11.19
C VAL A 164 -3.06 -6.12 -10.50
N HIS A 165 -4.16 -5.37 -10.41
CA HIS A 165 -4.17 -4.08 -9.72
C HIS A 165 -3.88 -4.21 -8.22
N THR A 166 -4.40 -5.25 -7.56
CA THR A 166 -4.14 -5.52 -6.15
C THR A 166 -2.65 -5.82 -5.93
N PHE A 167 -2.06 -6.63 -6.78
CA PHE A 167 -0.63 -6.95 -6.77
C PHE A 167 0.23 -5.69 -6.97
N LEU A 168 -0.05 -4.88 -7.99
CA LEU A 168 0.73 -3.67 -8.28
C LEU A 168 0.60 -2.62 -7.17
N ARG A 169 -0.59 -2.42 -6.59
CA ARG A 169 -0.76 -1.52 -5.44
C ARG A 169 0.02 -1.97 -4.20
N PHE A 170 0.10 -3.28 -3.99
CA PHE A 170 0.94 -3.82 -2.94
C PHE A 170 2.42 -3.50 -3.21
N GLN A 171 2.90 -3.72 -4.44
CA GLN A 171 4.28 -3.42 -4.84
C GLN A 171 4.62 -1.94 -4.63
N ILE A 172 3.74 -1.02 -5.05
CA ILE A 172 3.91 0.44 -4.84
C ILE A 172 4.13 0.76 -3.37
N LYS A 173 3.30 0.17 -2.49
CA LYS A 173 3.34 0.45 -1.05
C LYS A 173 4.56 -0.17 -0.39
N ASP A 174 4.87 -1.42 -0.71
CA ASP A 174 5.91 -2.18 -0.03
C ASP A 174 7.32 -1.78 -0.52
N HIS A 175 7.47 -1.37 -1.78
CA HIS A 175 8.72 -0.78 -2.29
C HIS A 175 8.81 0.75 -2.07
N GLN A 176 7.76 1.39 -1.58
CA GLN A 176 7.70 2.84 -1.32
C GLN A 176 8.10 3.68 -2.56
N THR A 177 7.70 3.25 -3.76
CA THR A 177 8.11 3.89 -5.01
C THR A 177 7.52 5.28 -5.22
N GLY A 178 6.43 5.63 -4.51
CA GLY A 178 5.72 6.89 -4.68
C GLY A 178 4.81 6.95 -5.91
N ASP A 179 4.69 5.86 -6.66
CA ASP A 179 3.78 5.77 -7.80
C ASP A 179 2.31 5.87 -7.35
N SER A 180 1.44 6.33 -8.27
CA SER A 180 0.00 6.44 -7.98
C SER A 180 -0.65 5.07 -7.80
N THR A 181 -1.43 4.92 -6.74
CA THR A 181 -2.31 3.76 -6.52
C THR A 181 -3.67 3.89 -7.21
N GLU A 182 -3.94 5.03 -7.84
CA GLU A 182 -5.17 5.30 -8.57
C GLU A 182 -5.00 4.96 -10.06
N LEU A 183 -6.09 4.51 -10.67
CA LEU A 183 -6.11 4.32 -12.13
C LEU A 183 -6.08 5.69 -12.81
N PRO A 184 -5.32 5.84 -13.91
CA PRO A 184 -5.38 7.05 -14.71
C PRO A 184 -6.82 7.25 -15.21
N THR A 185 -7.32 8.49 -15.14
CA THR A 185 -8.59 8.85 -15.75
C THR A 185 -8.53 8.59 -17.24
N ALA A 186 -9.57 7.95 -17.79
CA ALA A 186 -9.66 7.81 -19.24
C ALA A 186 -9.66 9.20 -19.90
N PRO A 187 -8.96 9.38 -21.02
CA PRO A 187 -8.94 10.65 -21.74
C PRO A 187 -10.30 11.03 -22.29
#